data_41a022f570b2a3efe603873a31d22e3f
#
_entry.id   41a022f570b2a3efe603873a31d22e3f
#
_cell.length_a   1.000
_cell.length_b   1.000
_cell.length_c   1.000
_cell.angle_alpha   90.00
_cell.angle_beta   90.00
_cell.angle_gamma   90.00
#
_symmetry.space_group_name_H-M   'P 1'
#
loop_
_entity.id
_entity.type
_entity.pdbx_description
1 polymer ?
#
loop_
_entity_poly.entity_id
_entity_poly.type
_entity_poly.pdbx_seq_one_letter_code
_entity_poly.pdbx_strand_id
1 'polypeptide(L)'
;MDINALVLNCTLKKSPETSNTQALIDIVTAHFDELGVKHETVRPVDYEIPFGVESDMGEGDEWPQILEKVLAADILIMAMSIWFGVRNSVCQMVIERLDGTYNSTNEVGQYPLYNKVGGVVVTGNEDGAHACSETTLFNLTHLGCAIPPNADTYWVGDAGPGPSFIEAGGKDHAYTQKTAKWMAHNVTHLARILKQSPIPPEGNTVPGWQPDDCGGHDDRMPAGHVG
;
A
#
# COMPACT_ATOMS: atom_id res chain seq x y z
N MET A 1 8.76 -20.13 -5.28
CA MET A 1 7.53 -19.44 -5.70
C MET A 1 7.85 -17.97 -5.75
N ASP A 2 7.69 -17.34 -6.91
CA ASP A 2 8.01 -15.93 -7.12
C ASP A 2 6.97 -15.07 -6.40
N ILE A 3 7.46 -14.11 -5.61
CA ILE A 3 6.65 -13.10 -4.93
C ILE A 3 7.00 -11.75 -5.53
N ASN A 4 5.98 -10.94 -5.81
CA ASN A 4 6.11 -9.59 -6.34
C ASN A 4 5.59 -8.59 -5.30
N ALA A 5 6.39 -7.58 -4.98
CA ALA A 5 6.01 -6.48 -4.11
C ALA A 5 5.87 -5.18 -4.91
N LEU A 6 4.81 -4.45 -4.67
CA LEU A 6 4.66 -3.06 -5.13
C LEU A 6 4.79 -2.13 -3.93
N VAL A 7 5.64 -1.13 -4.05
CA VAL A 7 5.76 -0.04 -3.06
C VAL A 7 5.21 1.24 -3.68
N LEU A 8 4.15 1.79 -3.10
CA LEU A 8 3.62 3.09 -3.47
C LEU A 8 4.30 4.16 -2.61
N ASN A 9 5.30 4.84 -3.17
CA ASN A 9 5.98 5.95 -2.52
C ASN A 9 5.16 7.22 -2.63
N CYS A 10 4.30 7.46 -1.66
CA CYS A 10 3.43 8.61 -1.57
C CYS A 10 4.18 9.90 -1.12
N THR A 11 5.42 10.08 -1.55
CA THR A 11 6.12 11.36 -1.36
C THR A 11 5.39 12.48 -2.08
N LEU A 12 5.52 13.72 -1.57
CA LEU A 12 5.00 14.93 -2.24
C LEU A 12 5.94 15.46 -3.33
N LYS A 13 7.09 14.81 -3.54
CA LYS A 13 8.14 15.23 -4.47
C LYS A 13 8.10 14.41 -5.75
N LYS A 14 7.94 15.07 -6.89
CA LYS A 14 8.05 14.42 -8.21
C LYS A 14 9.48 13.92 -8.46
N SER A 15 9.61 12.87 -9.27
CA SER A 15 10.91 12.42 -9.76
C SER A 15 11.56 13.50 -10.64
N PRO A 16 12.89 13.68 -10.57
CA PRO A 16 13.89 12.92 -9.81
C PRO A 16 14.23 13.50 -8.42
N GLU A 17 13.38 14.33 -7.82
CA GLU A 17 13.66 14.94 -6.53
C GLU A 17 13.94 13.89 -5.44
N THR A 18 14.90 14.21 -4.56
CA THR A 18 15.29 13.32 -3.45
C THR A 18 14.14 13.18 -2.45
N SER A 19 13.73 11.94 -2.20
CA SER A 19 12.69 11.59 -1.25
C SER A 19 13.28 10.90 -0.02
N ASN A 20 13.00 11.43 1.17
CA ASN A 20 13.36 10.80 2.43
C ASN A 20 12.62 9.46 2.62
N THR A 21 11.37 9.39 2.19
CA THR A 21 10.59 8.16 2.20
C THR A 21 11.22 7.09 1.30
N GLN A 22 11.75 7.48 0.12
CA GLN A 22 12.49 6.55 -0.74
C GLN A 22 13.69 5.94 -0.03
N ALA A 23 14.45 6.75 0.72
CA ALA A 23 15.63 6.25 1.42
C ALA A 23 15.29 5.19 2.49
N LEU A 24 14.12 5.26 3.12
CA LEU A 24 13.64 4.20 4.01
C LEU A 24 13.07 3.00 3.24
N ILE A 25 12.39 3.23 2.10
CA ILE A 25 11.98 2.17 1.19
C ILE A 25 13.18 1.34 0.74
N ASP A 26 14.30 1.98 0.42
CA ASP A 26 15.53 1.30 -0.05
C ASP A 26 16.07 0.31 0.99
N ILE A 27 15.89 0.58 2.28
CA ILE A 27 16.23 -0.37 3.36
C ILE A 27 15.32 -1.60 3.32
N VAL A 28 14.01 -1.40 3.13
CA VAL A 28 13.03 -2.49 3.05
C VAL A 28 13.26 -3.34 1.81
N THR A 29 13.50 -2.69 0.67
CA THR A 29 13.69 -3.39 -0.61
C THR A 29 15.02 -4.15 -0.66
N ALA A 30 16.07 -3.69 0.02
CA ALA A 30 17.29 -4.47 0.20
C ALA A 30 17.01 -5.81 0.90
N HIS A 31 16.12 -5.85 1.89
CA HIS A 31 15.68 -7.11 2.48
C HIS A 31 14.81 -7.94 1.54
N PHE A 32 14.01 -7.32 0.67
CA PHE A 32 13.30 -8.06 -0.37
C PHE A 32 14.25 -8.74 -1.35
N ASP A 33 15.34 -8.06 -1.74
CA ASP A 33 16.40 -8.66 -2.57
C ASP A 33 17.04 -9.89 -1.90
N GLU A 34 17.38 -9.78 -0.61
CA GLU A 34 17.92 -10.90 0.20
C GLU A 34 16.93 -12.09 0.26
N LEU A 35 15.63 -11.82 0.25
CA LEU A 35 14.55 -12.81 0.31
C LEU A 35 14.14 -13.34 -1.07
N GLY A 36 14.70 -12.82 -2.17
CA GLY A 36 14.33 -13.18 -3.54
C GLY A 36 12.93 -12.71 -3.93
N VAL A 37 12.45 -11.60 -3.36
CA VAL A 37 11.19 -10.95 -3.72
C VAL A 37 11.46 -9.94 -4.83
N LYS A 38 10.76 -10.06 -5.94
CA LYS A 38 10.79 -9.03 -7.00
C LYS A 38 10.01 -7.81 -6.52
N HIS A 39 10.52 -6.62 -6.74
CA HIS A 39 9.84 -5.42 -6.28
C HIS A 39 9.92 -4.28 -7.30
N GLU A 40 8.91 -3.42 -7.25
CA GLU A 40 8.84 -2.16 -7.98
C GLU A 40 8.41 -1.06 -7.03
N THR A 41 8.97 0.14 -7.19
CA THR A 41 8.52 1.34 -6.48
C THR A 41 7.93 2.33 -7.47
N VAL A 42 6.70 2.77 -7.22
CA VAL A 42 5.98 3.77 -8.00
C VAL A 42 5.75 5.00 -7.14
N ARG A 43 5.94 6.20 -7.70
CA ARG A 43 5.57 7.48 -7.07
C ARG A 43 4.25 7.96 -7.68
N PRO A 44 3.12 7.89 -6.97
CA PRO A 44 1.83 8.36 -7.51
C PRO A 44 1.85 9.82 -7.95
N VAL A 45 2.65 10.66 -7.28
CA VAL A 45 2.79 12.09 -7.62
C VAL A 45 3.39 12.35 -9.01
N ASP A 46 4.00 11.35 -9.65
CA ASP A 46 4.52 11.44 -11.03
C ASP A 46 3.43 11.28 -12.08
N TYR A 47 2.22 10.84 -11.68
CA TYR A 47 1.07 10.55 -12.54
C TYR A 47 0.00 11.62 -12.38
N GLU A 48 -0.79 11.84 -13.42
CA GLU A 48 -1.98 12.67 -13.34
C GLU A 48 -3.14 11.84 -12.79
N ILE A 49 -3.46 12.03 -11.51
CA ILE A 49 -4.49 11.27 -10.79
C ILE A 49 -5.56 12.23 -10.29
N PRO A 50 -6.73 12.27 -10.89
CA PRO A 50 -7.88 13.03 -10.37
C PRO A 50 -8.31 12.53 -8.99
N PHE A 51 -8.78 13.44 -8.14
CA PHE A 51 -9.44 13.05 -6.89
C PHE A 51 -10.72 12.28 -7.20
N GLY A 52 -11.01 11.26 -6.43
CA GLY A 52 -12.19 10.42 -6.58
C GLY A 52 -12.04 9.06 -5.93
N VAL A 53 -13.09 8.26 -6.01
CA VAL A 53 -13.19 6.94 -5.38
C VAL A 53 -13.43 5.81 -6.40
N GLU A 54 -13.26 6.10 -7.69
CA GLU A 54 -13.44 5.10 -8.74
C GLU A 54 -12.12 4.52 -9.21
N SER A 55 -12.15 3.32 -9.76
CA SER A 55 -10.98 2.67 -10.37
C SER A 55 -10.49 3.39 -11.63
N ASP A 56 -11.39 4.11 -12.31
CA ASP A 56 -11.11 4.94 -13.48
C ASP A 56 -12.04 6.16 -13.46
N MET A 57 -11.46 7.36 -13.41
CA MET A 57 -12.19 8.64 -13.42
C MET A 57 -12.38 9.20 -14.85
N GLY A 58 -11.99 8.44 -15.88
CA GLY A 58 -12.17 8.81 -17.28
C GLY A 58 -10.95 9.46 -17.93
N GLU A 59 -11.21 10.31 -18.93
CA GLU A 59 -10.16 10.88 -19.77
C GLU A 59 -9.09 11.63 -18.97
N GLY A 60 -7.82 11.25 -19.17
CA GLY A 60 -6.66 11.85 -18.53
C GLY A 60 -6.30 11.25 -17.16
N ASP A 61 -7.05 10.27 -16.67
CA ASP A 61 -6.72 9.57 -15.44
C ASP A 61 -5.65 8.49 -15.69
N GLU A 62 -4.50 8.64 -15.04
CA GLU A 62 -3.42 7.66 -15.11
C GLU A 62 -3.42 6.65 -13.95
N TRP A 63 -4.37 6.77 -13.02
CA TRP A 63 -4.52 5.81 -11.92
C TRP A 63 -4.70 4.36 -12.37
N PRO A 64 -5.44 4.03 -13.42
CA PRO A 64 -5.59 2.65 -13.89
C PRO A 64 -4.26 1.94 -14.14
N GLN A 65 -3.20 2.65 -14.56
CA GLN A 65 -1.85 2.08 -14.76
C GLN A 65 -1.21 1.65 -13.43
N ILE A 66 -1.46 2.40 -12.36
CA ILE A 66 -1.00 2.06 -11.01
C ILE A 66 -1.84 0.92 -10.43
N LEU A 67 -3.15 0.98 -10.61
CA LEU A 67 -4.07 -0.05 -10.14
C LEU A 67 -3.76 -1.41 -10.75
N GLU A 68 -3.43 -1.49 -12.04
CA GLU A 68 -2.98 -2.73 -12.67
C GLU A 68 -1.79 -3.34 -11.95
N LYS A 69 -0.79 -2.52 -11.57
CA LYS A 69 0.38 -2.97 -10.78
C LYS A 69 -0.01 -3.43 -9.37
N VAL A 70 -0.94 -2.73 -8.72
CA VAL A 70 -1.49 -3.13 -7.41
C VAL A 70 -2.16 -4.50 -7.51
N LEU A 71 -2.97 -4.70 -8.54
CA LEU A 71 -3.67 -5.98 -8.75
C LEU A 71 -2.71 -7.13 -9.09
N ALA A 72 -1.59 -6.86 -9.75
CA ALA A 72 -0.57 -7.86 -10.08
C ALA A 72 0.38 -8.22 -8.91
N ALA A 73 0.47 -7.39 -7.87
CA ALA A 73 1.37 -7.61 -6.74
C ALA A 73 0.81 -8.61 -5.73
N ASP A 74 1.71 -9.35 -5.07
CA ASP A 74 1.39 -10.21 -3.90
C ASP A 74 1.51 -9.42 -2.58
N ILE A 75 2.37 -8.38 -2.58
CA ILE A 75 2.61 -7.50 -1.42
C ILE A 75 2.39 -6.05 -1.86
N LEU A 76 1.62 -5.31 -1.08
CA LEU A 76 1.39 -3.87 -1.28
C LEU A 76 1.92 -3.10 -0.07
N ILE A 77 2.95 -2.28 -0.31
CA ILE A 77 3.53 -1.40 0.71
C ILE A 77 3.10 0.05 0.44
N MET A 78 2.45 0.66 1.43
CA MET A 78 2.12 2.08 1.42
C MET A 78 3.21 2.85 2.16
N ALA A 79 3.95 3.70 1.44
CA ALA A 79 5.04 4.46 2.01
C ALA A 79 4.75 5.97 1.98
N MET A 80 4.87 6.67 3.12
CA MET A 80 4.43 8.05 3.26
C MET A 80 5.27 8.87 4.21
N SER A 81 5.12 10.19 4.11
CA SER A 81 5.61 11.15 5.10
C SER A 81 4.48 11.58 6.04
N ILE A 82 4.86 11.92 7.30
CA ILE A 82 3.95 12.52 8.28
C ILE A 82 3.78 14.00 7.94
N TRP A 83 2.54 14.49 8.00
CA TRP A 83 2.20 15.91 7.95
C TRP A 83 1.08 16.21 8.94
N PHE A 84 1.37 17.09 9.92
CA PHE A 84 0.44 17.45 11.00
C PHE A 84 -0.14 16.22 11.72
N GLY A 85 0.74 15.26 12.04
CA GLY A 85 0.40 14.08 12.82
C GLY A 85 -0.30 12.97 12.04
N VAL A 86 -0.55 13.12 10.72
CA VAL A 86 -1.24 12.15 9.88
C VAL A 86 -0.51 11.90 8.56
N ARG A 87 -0.99 10.93 7.78
CA ARG A 87 -0.49 10.67 6.42
C ARG A 87 -0.71 11.86 5.50
N ASN A 88 0.19 12.06 4.56
CA ASN A 88 0.11 13.14 3.59
C ASN A 88 -1.02 12.94 2.56
N SER A 89 -1.31 14.00 1.81
CA SER A 89 -2.41 14.06 0.83
C SER A 89 -2.28 13.04 -0.30
N VAL A 90 -1.07 12.75 -0.79
CA VAL A 90 -0.87 11.75 -1.85
C VAL A 90 -1.24 10.35 -1.35
N CYS A 91 -0.86 9.99 -0.12
CA CYS A 91 -1.25 8.71 0.46
C CYS A 91 -2.77 8.63 0.67
N GLN A 92 -3.39 9.72 1.13
CA GLN A 92 -4.84 9.79 1.31
C GLN A 92 -5.56 9.63 -0.03
N MET A 93 -5.13 10.33 -1.08
CA MET A 93 -5.66 10.18 -2.44
C MET A 93 -5.54 8.73 -2.93
N VAL A 94 -4.39 8.09 -2.76
CA VAL A 94 -4.20 6.69 -3.14
C VAL A 94 -5.18 5.76 -2.43
N ILE A 95 -5.42 5.95 -1.13
CA ILE A 95 -6.41 5.17 -0.36
C ILE A 95 -7.82 5.37 -0.94
N GLU A 96 -8.20 6.60 -1.24
CA GLU A 96 -9.51 6.92 -1.83
C GLU A 96 -9.65 6.30 -3.23
N ARG A 97 -8.59 6.29 -4.04
CA ARG A 97 -8.60 5.64 -5.35
C ARG A 97 -8.64 4.10 -5.26
N LEU A 98 -8.06 3.51 -4.21
CA LEU A 98 -8.16 2.08 -3.95
C LEU A 98 -9.59 1.65 -3.55
N ASP A 99 -10.40 2.55 -3.01
CA ASP A 99 -11.81 2.28 -2.69
C ASP A 99 -12.60 1.82 -3.92
N GLY A 100 -12.26 2.32 -5.11
CA GLY A 100 -12.85 1.88 -6.37
C GLY A 100 -12.76 0.37 -6.64
N THR A 101 -11.87 -0.35 -5.96
CA THR A 101 -11.78 -1.82 -6.07
C THR A 101 -13.00 -2.53 -5.48
N TYR A 102 -13.81 -1.87 -4.63
CA TYR A 102 -15.08 -2.42 -4.15
C TYR A 102 -16.12 -2.60 -5.25
N ASN A 103 -15.94 -1.95 -6.41
CA ASN A 103 -16.85 -2.08 -7.55
C ASN A 103 -16.52 -3.31 -8.44
N SER A 104 -15.58 -4.16 -8.04
CA SER A 104 -15.18 -5.33 -8.79
C SER A 104 -14.86 -6.52 -7.89
N THR A 105 -14.76 -7.71 -8.49
CA THR A 105 -14.38 -8.93 -7.79
C THR A 105 -13.24 -9.64 -8.52
N ASN A 106 -12.53 -10.50 -7.80
CA ASN A 106 -11.64 -11.48 -8.40
C ASN A 106 -12.46 -12.68 -8.97
N GLU A 107 -11.78 -13.64 -9.58
CA GLU A 107 -12.39 -14.80 -10.25
C GLU A 107 -13.23 -15.70 -9.32
N VAL A 108 -13.07 -15.57 -8.02
CA VAL A 108 -13.81 -16.36 -7.02
C VAL A 108 -14.81 -15.53 -6.20
N GLY A 109 -15.09 -14.30 -6.64
CA GLY A 109 -16.09 -13.43 -6.04
C GLY A 109 -15.66 -12.67 -4.79
N GLN A 110 -14.38 -12.66 -4.46
CA GLN A 110 -13.83 -11.82 -3.37
C GLN A 110 -13.43 -10.46 -3.92
N TYR A 111 -13.30 -9.45 -3.06
CA TYR A 111 -12.69 -8.18 -3.46
C TYR A 111 -11.27 -8.37 -4.00
N PRO A 112 -10.82 -7.55 -4.98
CA PRO A 112 -9.60 -7.83 -5.74
C PRO A 112 -8.30 -7.84 -4.92
N LEU A 113 -8.28 -7.23 -3.73
CA LEU A 113 -7.09 -7.20 -2.88
C LEU A 113 -7.03 -8.35 -1.86
N TYR A 114 -8.00 -9.28 -1.86
CA TYR A 114 -7.89 -10.51 -1.08
C TYR A 114 -6.63 -11.29 -1.47
N ASN A 115 -6.05 -11.94 -0.49
CA ASN A 115 -4.83 -12.74 -0.61
C ASN A 115 -3.55 -11.94 -0.93
N LYS A 116 -3.61 -10.61 -0.94
CA LYS A 116 -2.43 -9.75 -0.92
C LYS A 116 -2.04 -9.42 0.51
N VAL A 117 -0.77 -9.09 0.72
CA VAL A 117 -0.26 -8.71 2.05
C VAL A 117 0.07 -7.24 2.08
N GLY A 118 -0.46 -6.54 3.08
CA GLY A 118 -0.24 -5.11 3.28
C GLY A 118 0.90 -4.80 4.25
N GLY A 119 1.60 -3.68 4.01
CA GLY A 119 2.58 -3.12 4.93
C GLY A 119 2.73 -1.62 4.78
N VAL A 120 3.37 -0.97 5.75
CA VAL A 120 3.46 0.49 5.82
C VAL A 120 4.89 0.96 6.14
N VAL A 121 5.33 2.01 5.45
CA VAL A 121 6.61 2.70 5.68
C VAL A 121 6.34 4.17 5.97
N VAL A 122 6.84 4.70 7.09
CA VAL A 122 6.58 6.08 7.49
C VAL A 122 7.87 6.84 7.81
N THR A 123 8.00 8.05 7.28
CA THR A 123 9.08 8.98 7.63
C THR A 123 8.53 10.32 8.08
N GLY A 124 9.16 10.95 9.07
CA GLY A 124 8.81 12.29 9.50
C GLY A 124 9.73 12.83 10.59
N ASN A 125 9.61 14.10 10.89
CA ASN A 125 10.25 14.76 12.02
C ASN A 125 9.21 15.48 12.91
N GLU A 126 8.07 14.83 13.08
CA GLU A 126 6.98 15.19 13.97
C GLU A 126 6.24 13.94 14.43
N ASP A 127 5.43 14.04 15.46
CA ASP A 127 4.57 12.95 15.93
C ASP A 127 3.58 12.51 14.86
N GLY A 128 3.16 11.23 14.91
CA GLY A 128 2.12 10.72 14.00
C GLY A 128 2.45 9.44 13.27
N ALA A 129 3.64 8.85 13.48
CA ALA A 129 4.00 7.59 12.80
C ALA A 129 2.96 6.49 13.09
N HIS A 130 2.53 6.33 14.35
CA HIS A 130 1.53 5.35 14.72
C HIS A 130 0.17 5.66 14.11
N ALA A 131 -0.28 6.93 14.11
CA ALA A 131 -1.53 7.32 13.47
C ALA A 131 -1.53 7.07 11.95
N CYS A 132 -0.39 7.31 11.29
CA CYS A 132 -0.21 6.96 9.88
C CYS A 132 -0.28 5.45 9.64
N SER A 133 0.43 4.66 10.47
CA SER A 133 0.46 3.20 10.36
C SER A 133 -0.90 2.58 10.63
N GLU A 134 -1.53 2.88 11.79
CA GLU A 134 -2.79 2.26 12.19
C GLU A 134 -3.92 2.52 11.20
N THR A 135 -4.08 3.78 10.77
CA THR A 135 -5.15 4.14 9.85
C THR A 135 -4.93 3.56 8.45
N THR A 136 -3.68 3.47 8.00
CA THR A 136 -3.36 2.88 6.69
C THR A 136 -3.48 1.36 6.73
N LEU A 137 -3.02 0.68 7.78
CA LEU A 137 -3.20 -0.77 7.94
C LEU A 137 -4.68 -1.14 8.06
N PHE A 138 -5.47 -0.33 8.78
CA PHE A 138 -6.93 -0.47 8.82
C PHE A 138 -7.55 -0.41 7.41
N ASN A 139 -7.19 0.61 6.61
CA ASN A 139 -7.69 0.72 5.23
C ASN A 139 -7.30 -0.51 4.39
N LEU A 140 -6.03 -0.94 4.43
CA LEU A 140 -5.57 -2.12 3.69
C LEU A 140 -6.32 -3.38 4.10
N THR A 141 -6.59 -3.56 5.41
CA THR A 141 -7.38 -4.70 5.91
C THR A 141 -8.79 -4.69 5.36
N HIS A 142 -9.46 -3.54 5.38
CA HIS A 142 -10.81 -3.41 4.82
C HIS A 142 -10.83 -3.64 3.30
N LEU A 143 -9.82 -3.20 2.58
CA LEU A 143 -9.68 -3.47 1.14
C LEU A 143 -9.41 -4.96 0.81
N GLY A 144 -9.17 -5.81 1.82
CA GLY A 144 -8.98 -7.25 1.65
C GLY A 144 -7.56 -7.75 1.87
N CYS A 145 -6.58 -6.87 2.14
CA CYS A 145 -5.20 -7.29 2.41
C CYS A 145 -5.07 -7.98 3.77
N ALA A 146 -4.29 -9.04 3.83
CA ALA A 146 -3.86 -9.65 5.08
C ALA A 146 -2.69 -8.86 5.70
N ILE A 147 -2.71 -8.67 7.01
CA ILE A 147 -1.69 -7.90 7.73
C ILE A 147 -0.94 -8.82 8.70
N PRO A 148 0.36 -9.05 8.52
CA PRO A 148 1.17 -9.84 9.46
C PRO A 148 1.59 -9.04 10.69
N PRO A 149 2.15 -9.69 11.72
CA PRO A 149 2.80 -8.99 12.83
C PRO A 149 3.93 -8.07 12.32
N ASN A 150 4.12 -6.90 12.96
CA ASN A 150 5.12 -5.90 12.57
C ASN A 150 5.06 -5.55 11.07
N ALA A 151 3.85 -5.27 10.59
CA ALA A 151 3.61 -4.92 9.19
C ALA A 151 4.02 -3.47 8.86
N ASP A 152 4.65 -2.77 9.79
CA ASP A 152 5.13 -1.41 9.58
C ASP A 152 6.59 -1.21 9.99
N THR A 153 7.18 -0.19 9.40
CA THR A 153 8.44 0.40 9.85
C THR A 153 8.36 1.91 9.74
N TYR A 154 8.98 2.60 10.67
CA TYR A 154 9.01 4.05 10.65
C TYR A 154 10.32 4.62 11.18
N TRP A 155 10.55 5.86 10.81
CA TRP A 155 11.54 6.73 11.42
C TRP A 155 10.90 8.08 11.75
N VAL A 156 11.09 8.52 12.97
CA VAL A 156 10.69 9.85 13.44
C VAL A 156 11.92 10.54 14.00
N GLY A 157 12.27 11.69 13.41
CA GLY A 157 13.31 12.58 13.91
C GLY A 157 12.79 13.45 15.06
N ASP A 158 13.67 14.36 15.53
CA ASP A 158 13.27 15.37 16.51
C ASP A 158 12.13 16.23 15.96
N ALA A 159 11.11 16.44 16.77
CA ALA A 159 9.93 17.20 16.38
C ALA A 159 10.29 18.68 16.12
N GLY A 160 9.76 19.25 15.03
CA GLY A 160 9.98 20.62 14.61
C GLY A 160 10.88 20.74 13.38
N PRO A 161 11.60 21.86 13.18
CA PRO A 161 12.43 22.08 11.99
C PRO A 161 13.76 21.31 12.02
N GLY A 162 13.78 20.09 12.54
CA GLY A 162 14.95 19.22 12.60
C GLY A 162 15.30 18.60 11.24
N PRO A 163 16.48 17.94 11.14
CA PRO A 163 16.91 17.28 9.91
C PRO A 163 15.96 16.14 9.54
N SER A 164 15.75 15.97 8.25
CA SER A 164 14.96 14.86 7.70
C SER A 164 15.75 13.55 7.73
N PHE A 165 15.10 12.43 7.39
CA PHE A 165 15.66 11.07 7.48
C PHE A 165 17.07 10.93 6.91
N ILE A 166 17.34 11.46 5.70
CA ILE A 166 18.65 11.36 5.06
C ILE A 166 19.68 12.21 5.80
N GLU A 167 19.34 13.45 6.10
CA GLU A 167 20.22 14.42 6.77
C GLU A 167 20.57 14.01 8.21
N ALA A 168 19.61 13.37 8.88
CA ALA A 168 19.77 12.86 10.24
C ALA A 168 20.54 11.54 10.32
N GLY A 169 20.95 10.96 9.18
CA GLY A 169 21.55 9.61 9.17
C GLY A 169 20.56 8.51 9.58
N GLY A 170 19.29 8.70 9.33
CA GLY A 170 18.20 7.77 9.74
C GLY A 170 18.39 6.33 9.27
N LYS A 171 19.16 6.13 8.19
CA LYS A 171 19.55 4.80 7.71
C LYS A 171 20.31 3.97 8.76
N ASP A 172 21.02 4.62 9.68
CA ASP A 172 21.80 3.95 10.72
C ASP A 172 21.03 3.79 12.04
N HIS A 173 19.74 4.21 12.06
CA HIS A 173 18.91 4.12 13.25
C HIS A 173 18.51 2.66 13.55
N ALA A 174 19.04 2.12 14.64
CA ALA A 174 18.96 0.68 14.96
C ALA A 174 17.52 0.13 15.05
N TYR A 175 16.59 0.91 15.62
CA TYR A 175 15.19 0.50 15.71
C TYR A 175 14.53 0.41 14.34
N THR A 176 14.73 1.42 13.48
CA THR A 176 14.21 1.46 12.12
C THR A 176 14.76 0.30 11.27
N GLN A 177 16.06 0.04 11.34
CA GLN A 177 16.68 -1.11 10.68
C GLN A 177 16.04 -2.43 11.11
N LYS A 178 15.85 -2.61 12.42
CA LYS A 178 15.24 -3.80 12.98
C LYS A 178 13.79 -3.98 12.49
N THR A 179 12.97 -2.92 12.55
CA THR A 179 11.55 -3.00 12.15
C THR A 179 11.40 -3.16 10.64
N ALA A 180 12.23 -2.51 9.82
CA ALA A 180 12.27 -2.72 8.37
C ALA A 180 12.56 -4.18 8.00
N LYS A 181 13.55 -4.79 8.67
CA LYS A 181 13.86 -6.22 8.49
C LYS A 181 12.67 -7.11 8.89
N TRP A 182 12.08 -6.88 10.06
CA TRP A 182 10.93 -7.66 10.52
C TRP A 182 9.75 -7.54 9.57
N MET A 183 9.41 -6.33 9.15
CA MET A 183 8.34 -6.09 8.18
C MET A 183 8.59 -6.88 6.89
N ALA A 184 9.76 -6.72 6.27
CA ALA A 184 10.09 -7.39 5.01
C ALA A 184 9.96 -8.93 5.12
N HIS A 185 10.47 -9.52 6.20
CA HIS A 185 10.38 -10.96 6.44
C HIS A 185 8.94 -11.42 6.65
N ASN A 186 8.15 -10.69 7.47
CA ASN A 186 6.80 -11.09 7.83
C ASN A 186 5.83 -10.97 6.66
N VAL A 187 5.88 -9.85 5.89
CA VAL A 187 5.03 -9.70 4.70
C VAL A 187 5.38 -10.74 3.64
N THR A 188 6.68 -11.03 3.44
CA THR A 188 7.12 -12.05 2.49
C THR A 188 6.66 -13.45 2.90
N HIS A 189 6.78 -13.78 4.17
CA HIS A 189 6.35 -15.10 4.69
C HIS A 189 4.85 -15.30 4.50
N LEU A 190 4.05 -14.31 4.91
CA LEU A 190 2.59 -14.38 4.77
C LEU A 190 2.17 -14.44 3.30
N ALA A 191 2.79 -13.65 2.42
CA ALA A 191 2.50 -13.69 0.97
C ALA A 191 2.77 -15.07 0.37
N ARG A 192 3.86 -15.74 0.78
CA ARG A 192 4.13 -17.12 0.35
C ARG A 192 3.06 -18.11 0.82
N ILE A 193 2.57 -17.95 2.06
CA ILE A 193 1.49 -18.79 2.60
C ILE A 193 0.21 -18.56 1.79
N LEU A 194 -0.21 -17.31 1.62
CA LEU A 194 -1.45 -17.00 0.90
C LEU A 194 -1.42 -17.38 -0.58
N LYS A 195 -0.25 -17.33 -1.21
CA LYS A 195 -0.08 -17.80 -2.59
C LYS A 195 -0.19 -19.33 -2.72
N GLN A 196 0.13 -20.08 -1.66
CA GLN A 196 -0.01 -21.54 -1.61
C GLN A 196 -1.38 -21.98 -1.10
N SER A 197 -1.94 -21.24 -0.16
CA SER A 197 -3.20 -21.52 0.52
C SER A 197 -3.97 -20.22 0.69
N PRO A 198 -4.68 -19.78 -0.35
CA PRO A 198 -5.44 -18.54 -0.29
C PRO A 198 -6.61 -18.64 0.70
N ILE A 199 -7.05 -17.51 1.21
CA ILE A 199 -8.27 -17.39 2.00
C ILE A 199 -9.41 -17.92 1.12
N PRO A 200 -10.17 -18.94 1.58
CA PRO A 200 -11.21 -19.53 0.76
C PRO A 200 -12.37 -18.55 0.49
N PRO A 201 -13.07 -18.67 -0.64
CA PRO A 201 -14.20 -17.80 -0.96
C PRO A 201 -15.42 -18.06 -0.07
N GLU A 202 -15.56 -19.27 0.51
CA GLU A 202 -16.69 -19.60 1.38
C GLU A 202 -16.80 -18.62 2.56
N GLY A 203 -17.89 -17.85 2.58
CA GLY A 203 -18.14 -16.80 3.58
C GLY A 203 -17.42 -15.46 3.32
N ASN A 204 -16.68 -15.34 2.21
CA ASN A 204 -15.91 -14.14 1.84
C ASN A 204 -16.25 -13.64 0.42
N THR A 205 -17.30 -14.10 -0.21
CA THR A 205 -17.76 -13.61 -1.51
C THR A 205 -18.61 -12.35 -1.35
N VAL A 206 -18.53 -11.46 -2.33
CA VAL A 206 -19.39 -10.29 -2.42
C VAL A 206 -20.86 -10.75 -2.53
N PRO A 207 -21.80 -10.15 -1.76
CA PRO A 207 -23.20 -10.55 -1.81
C PRO A 207 -23.80 -10.46 -3.23
N GLY A 208 -24.42 -11.55 -3.66
CA GLY A 208 -25.07 -11.64 -4.98
C GLY A 208 -24.14 -12.07 -6.12
N TRP A 209 -22.83 -12.23 -5.87
CA TRP A 209 -21.91 -12.76 -6.88
C TRP A 209 -22.30 -14.17 -7.37
N GLN A 210 -22.16 -14.39 -8.67
CA GLN A 210 -22.33 -15.70 -9.29
C GLN A 210 -21.08 -16.03 -10.13
N PRO A 211 -20.72 -17.32 -10.32
CA PRO A 211 -19.54 -17.74 -11.08
C PRO A 211 -19.47 -17.22 -12.52
N ASP A 212 -20.62 -16.85 -13.10
CA ASP A 212 -20.71 -16.34 -14.47
C ASP A 212 -20.49 -14.81 -14.53
N ASP A 213 -20.37 -14.13 -13.38
CA ASP A 213 -20.13 -12.67 -13.28
C ASP A 213 -18.66 -12.28 -13.53
N CYS A 214 -17.78 -13.26 -13.80
CA CYS A 214 -16.37 -13.03 -14.08
C CYS A 214 -16.17 -12.15 -15.32
N GLY A 215 -15.83 -10.87 -15.14
CA GLY A 215 -15.42 -9.93 -16.21
C GLY A 215 -16.44 -8.86 -16.60
N GLY A 216 -17.55 -8.70 -15.88
CA GLY A 216 -18.51 -7.62 -16.12
C GLY A 216 -18.46 -6.55 -15.03
N HIS A 217 -18.40 -5.29 -15.43
CA HIS A 217 -18.83 -4.18 -14.56
C HIS A 217 -20.27 -4.47 -14.14
N ASP A 218 -20.50 -4.75 -12.86
CA ASP A 218 -21.87 -4.91 -12.37
C ASP A 218 -22.47 -3.51 -12.05
N ASP A 219 -23.24 -2.99 -12.99
CA ASP A 219 -24.07 -1.78 -12.79
C ASP A 219 -25.16 -1.95 -11.70
N ARG A 220 -25.17 -3.09 -10.97
CA ARG A 220 -26.19 -3.44 -9.98
C ARG A 220 -25.82 -3.16 -8.53
N MET A 221 -24.63 -2.64 -8.26
CA MET A 221 -24.35 -2.11 -6.93
C MET A 221 -25.04 -0.77 -6.76
N PRO A 222 -25.91 -0.58 -5.76
CA PRO A 222 -26.50 0.71 -5.51
C PRO A 222 -25.38 1.70 -5.18
N ALA A 223 -25.35 2.82 -5.90
CA ALA A 223 -24.54 4.00 -5.54
C ALA A 223 -24.97 4.46 -4.14
N GLY A 224 -24.29 3.95 -3.12
CA GLY A 224 -24.73 4.09 -1.75
C GLY A 224 -23.63 4.00 -0.74
N HIS A 225 -22.56 4.76 -0.93
CA HIS A 225 -21.75 5.26 0.17
C HIS A 225 -21.16 6.61 -0.23
N VAL A 226 -22.06 7.58 -0.42
CA VAL A 226 -21.71 8.99 -0.32
C VAL A 226 -22.30 9.43 1.02
N GLY A 227 -21.47 9.36 2.05
CA GLY A 227 -21.74 9.90 3.36
C GLY A 227 -20.89 11.11 3.61
#